data_0b08fcbc7348b31e0da91368ad1033b5
#
_entry.id   0b08fcbc7348b31e0da91368ad1033b5
#
_cell.length_a   1.000
_cell.length_b   1.000
_cell.length_c   1.000
_cell.angle_alpha   90.00
_cell.angle_beta   90.00
_cell.angle_gamma   90.00
#
_symmetry.space_group_name_H-M   'P 1'
#
loop_
_entity.id
_entity.type
_entity.pdbx_description
1 polymer ?
#
loop_
_entity_poly.entity_id
_entity_poly.type
_entity_poly.pdbx_seq_one_letter_code
_entity_poly.pdbx_strand_id
1 'polypeptide(L)'
;LHDSAIAILRRFGKSDYLRDITEQAIRGEAVLCIGASEESGGSDLQIVETEVVSARGGFEVRGTKKFVSMSPIADHIMVVARSVDHDRESRHGSVVVISVPTAQVEVQTPYRKVGAGPLDTAAVHIDTWVPAEALVARAGTGLAAISWGLAQERLSVAGQIEANCRRIIGITLARMMKRRQFGQTLYEHQALRMRLADLHARVDLLRYGLAGLAAQGRMDLRAAAAIKVTAARLGVEVVDECMHIFGGAGYLVDETPLGRWWRDMKLARVGGGTDEVLWELVAAGMRPDYEGYDAVMSAPFIA
;
A
#
# COMPACT_ATOMS: atom_id res chain seq x y z
N LEU A 1 1.25 -2.82 -6.98
CA LEU A 1 2.29 -1.88 -7.49
C LEU A 1 2.21 -1.72 -9.01
N HIS A 2 2.24 -2.81 -9.80
CA HIS A 2 2.14 -2.76 -11.25
C HIS A 2 0.89 -2.00 -11.72
N ASP A 3 -0.29 -2.38 -11.24
CA ASP A 3 -1.56 -1.72 -11.55
C ASP A 3 -1.56 -0.23 -11.17
N SER A 4 -0.94 0.10 -10.03
CA SER A 4 -0.84 1.49 -9.57
C SER A 4 0.08 2.31 -10.47
N ALA A 5 1.18 1.72 -10.96
CA ALA A 5 2.08 2.34 -11.93
C ALA A 5 1.36 2.61 -13.26
N ILE A 6 0.63 1.62 -13.79
CA ILE A 6 -0.23 1.79 -14.98
C ILE A 6 -1.24 2.93 -14.77
N ALA A 7 -1.91 2.96 -13.62
CA ALA A 7 -2.90 3.98 -13.32
C ALA A 7 -2.29 5.40 -13.29
N ILE A 8 -1.09 5.56 -12.71
CA ILE A 8 -0.36 6.83 -12.71
C ILE A 8 0.00 7.23 -14.16
N LEU A 9 0.56 6.32 -14.95
CA LEU A 9 0.93 6.60 -16.35
C LEU A 9 -0.29 7.02 -17.18
N ARG A 10 -1.41 6.30 -17.08
CA ARG A 10 -2.65 6.64 -17.79
C ARG A 10 -3.18 8.01 -17.45
N ARG A 11 -3.05 8.43 -16.20
CA ARG A 11 -3.61 9.71 -15.74
C ARG A 11 -2.68 10.90 -15.99
N PHE A 12 -1.39 10.72 -15.76
CA PHE A 12 -0.41 11.81 -15.72
C PHE A 12 0.57 11.78 -16.90
N GLY A 13 0.89 10.60 -17.47
CA GLY A 13 1.75 10.46 -18.64
C GLY A 13 1.11 11.08 -19.87
N LYS A 14 1.83 12.00 -20.55
CA LYS A 14 1.28 12.76 -21.69
C LYS A 14 2.00 12.46 -23.01
N SER A 15 3.23 11.94 -22.97
CA SER A 15 4.03 11.65 -24.16
C SER A 15 3.59 10.35 -24.84
N ASP A 16 3.91 10.20 -26.13
CA ASP A 16 3.71 8.95 -26.87
C ASP A 16 4.58 7.83 -26.27
N TYR A 17 5.79 8.15 -25.84
CA TYR A 17 6.69 7.24 -25.14
C TYR A 17 6.02 6.59 -23.91
N LEU A 18 5.38 7.40 -23.05
CA LEU A 18 4.68 6.88 -21.85
C LEU A 18 3.39 6.15 -22.20
N ARG A 19 2.71 6.53 -23.27
CA ARG A 19 1.52 5.79 -23.75
C ARG A 19 1.90 4.39 -24.23
N ASP A 20 2.98 4.27 -24.99
CA ASP A 20 3.47 2.97 -25.48
C ASP A 20 3.84 2.03 -24.32
N ILE A 21 4.62 2.52 -23.34
CA ILE A 21 4.93 1.76 -22.11
C ILE A 21 3.64 1.32 -21.40
N THR A 22 2.66 2.21 -21.30
CA THR A 22 1.38 1.91 -20.64
C THR A 22 0.63 0.81 -21.37
N GLU A 23 0.57 0.85 -22.69
CA GLU A 23 -0.10 -0.16 -23.51
C GLU A 23 0.60 -1.51 -23.43
N GLN A 24 1.94 -1.55 -23.47
CA GLN A 24 2.71 -2.77 -23.26
C GLN A 24 2.44 -3.37 -21.88
N ALA A 25 2.38 -2.54 -20.84
CA ALA A 25 2.07 -2.99 -19.49
C ALA A 25 0.64 -3.55 -19.36
N ILE A 26 -0.35 -2.94 -20.01
CA ILE A 26 -1.74 -3.43 -20.03
C ILE A 26 -1.85 -4.79 -20.76
N ARG A 27 -1.05 -5.01 -21.81
CA ARG A 27 -0.99 -6.29 -22.53
C ARG A 27 -0.17 -7.35 -21.80
N GLY A 28 0.50 -7.01 -20.69
CA GLY A 28 1.39 -7.92 -19.96
C GLY A 28 2.74 -8.13 -20.66
N GLU A 29 3.11 -7.27 -21.57
CA GLU A 29 4.38 -7.29 -22.32
C GLU A 29 5.49 -6.52 -21.58
N ALA A 30 5.14 -5.66 -20.63
CA ALA A 30 6.07 -4.94 -19.77
C ALA A 30 5.60 -4.96 -18.30
N VAL A 31 6.56 -5.07 -17.39
CA VAL A 31 6.34 -5.01 -15.94
C VAL A 31 6.80 -3.64 -15.42
N LEU A 32 5.93 -3.00 -14.64
CA LEU A 32 6.20 -1.69 -14.04
C LEU A 32 6.32 -1.80 -12.53
N CYS A 33 7.22 -1.02 -11.94
CA CYS A 33 7.30 -0.85 -10.50
C CYS A 33 7.47 0.62 -10.09
N ILE A 34 7.47 0.91 -8.80
CA ILE A 34 7.57 2.27 -8.24
C ILE A 34 8.74 2.30 -7.26
N GLY A 35 9.68 3.22 -7.48
CA GLY A 35 10.80 3.54 -6.61
C GLY A 35 10.57 4.89 -5.92
N ALA A 36 10.05 4.86 -4.69
CA ALA A 36 9.76 6.07 -3.93
C ALA A 36 10.66 6.25 -2.71
N SER A 37 10.84 5.18 -1.90
CA SER A 37 11.59 5.19 -0.64
C SER A 37 13.10 5.26 -0.85
N GLU A 38 13.81 5.87 0.10
CA GLU A 38 15.26 6.00 0.15
C GLU A 38 15.79 5.64 1.55
N GLU A 39 17.11 5.69 1.75
CA GLU A 39 17.70 5.53 3.09
C GLU A 39 17.26 6.62 4.05
N SER A 40 17.14 7.86 3.56
CA SER A 40 16.66 9.01 4.31
C SER A 40 15.20 8.92 4.75
N GLY A 41 14.38 8.12 4.05
CA GLY A 41 12.98 7.92 4.41
C GLY A 41 12.11 7.38 3.30
N GLY A 42 10.89 6.97 3.66
CA GLY A 42 9.87 6.48 2.72
C GLY A 42 8.48 7.03 3.05
N SER A 43 8.30 7.61 4.23
CA SER A 43 7.02 8.18 4.68
C SER A 43 6.85 9.63 4.21
N ASP A 44 7.91 10.43 4.28
CA ASP A 44 7.94 11.79 3.77
C ASP A 44 8.58 11.82 2.39
N LEU A 45 7.76 11.79 1.34
CA LEU A 45 8.22 11.83 -0.04
C LEU A 45 8.71 13.21 -0.50
N GLN A 46 8.69 14.22 0.37
CA GLN A 46 9.15 15.56 0.05
C GLN A 46 10.65 15.73 0.30
N ILE A 47 11.24 14.83 1.09
CA ILE A 47 12.66 14.84 1.43
C ILE A 47 13.51 13.90 0.56
N VAL A 48 12.95 13.41 -0.54
CA VAL A 48 13.69 12.50 -1.44
C VAL A 48 14.99 13.16 -1.92
N GLU A 49 16.06 12.37 -1.92
CA GLU A 49 17.40 12.81 -2.27
C GLU A 49 17.76 12.52 -3.73
N THR A 50 17.09 11.53 -4.36
CA THR A 50 17.25 11.25 -5.79
C THR A 50 16.95 12.50 -6.60
N GLU A 51 17.89 12.88 -7.47
CA GLU A 51 17.85 14.11 -8.24
C GLU A 51 17.49 13.86 -9.71
N VAL A 52 16.78 14.83 -10.27
CA VAL A 52 16.53 14.95 -11.71
C VAL A 52 17.05 16.32 -12.13
N VAL A 53 18.01 16.32 -13.04
CA VAL A 53 18.67 17.52 -13.60
C VAL A 53 18.37 17.60 -15.09
N SER A 54 17.94 18.77 -15.58
CA SER A 54 17.73 18.96 -17.01
C SER A 54 19.05 18.81 -17.79
N ALA A 55 19.03 18.02 -18.84
CA ALA A 55 20.15 17.79 -19.73
C ALA A 55 19.68 17.92 -21.19
N ARG A 56 20.63 17.95 -22.13
CA ARG A 56 20.28 18.10 -23.55
C ARG A 56 19.31 16.99 -24.00
N GLY A 57 18.10 17.37 -24.36
CA GLY A 57 17.06 16.46 -24.88
C GLY A 57 16.40 15.57 -23.84
N GLY A 58 16.68 15.75 -22.53
CA GLY A 58 16.13 14.89 -21.48
C GLY A 58 16.59 15.27 -20.07
N PHE A 59 16.79 14.26 -19.24
CA PHE A 59 17.12 14.40 -17.83
C PHE A 59 18.22 13.42 -17.41
N GLU A 60 19.14 13.88 -16.61
CA GLU A 60 20.00 13.00 -15.79
C GLU A 60 19.27 12.68 -14.49
N VAL A 61 19.24 11.40 -14.12
CA VAL A 61 18.61 10.90 -12.91
C VAL A 61 19.66 10.22 -12.06
N ARG A 62 19.86 10.68 -10.81
CA ARG A 62 20.89 10.17 -9.89
C ARG A 62 20.33 9.96 -8.50
N GLY A 63 20.59 8.79 -7.91
CA GLY A 63 20.21 8.47 -6.54
C GLY A 63 20.09 6.98 -6.28
N THR A 64 19.64 6.65 -5.08
CA THR A 64 19.43 5.25 -4.68
C THR A 64 18.06 5.08 -4.06
N LYS A 65 17.28 4.15 -4.59
CA LYS A 65 15.97 3.78 -4.05
C LYS A 65 16.06 2.50 -3.23
N LYS A 66 15.30 2.45 -2.12
CA LYS A 66 15.16 1.27 -1.27
C LYS A 66 13.77 0.66 -1.39
N PHE A 67 13.67 -0.62 -1.08
CA PHE A 67 12.40 -1.35 -1.03
C PHE A 67 11.60 -1.32 -2.33
N VAL A 68 12.28 -1.30 -3.48
CA VAL A 68 11.63 -1.30 -4.79
C VAL A 68 11.15 -2.71 -5.10
N SER A 69 9.88 -2.96 -4.81
CA SER A 69 9.25 -4.25 -5.07
C SER A 69 9.09 -4.47 -6.57
N MET A 70 9.34 -5.71 -7.02
CA MET A 70 9.35 -6.15 -8.42
C MET A 70 10.52 -5.61 -9.26
N SER A 71 11.43 -4.81 -8.73
CA SER A 71 12.55 -4.26 -9.51
C SER A 71 13.41 -5.31 -10.22
N PRO A 72 13.63 -6.55 -9.71
CA PRO A 72 14.41 -7.54 -10.43
C PRO A 72 13.77 -8.06 -11.74
N ILE A 73 12.46 -7.86 -11.89
CA ILE A 73 11.70 -8.34 -13.08
C ILE A 73 11.01 -7.20 -13.82
N ALA A 74 11.13 -5.95 -13.35
CA ALA A 74 10.49 -4.81 -13.96
C ALA A 74 11.24 -4.34 -15.22
N ASP A 75 10.51 -3.89 -16.24
CA ASP A 75 11.05 -3.25 -17.42
C ASP A 75 11.25 -1.74 -17.19
N HIS A 76 10.35 -1.13 -16.41
CA HIS A 76 10.44 0.30 -16.06
C HIS A 76 10.17 0.54 -14.57
N ILE A 77 10.92 1.47 -14.02
CA ILE A 77 10.75 1.98 -12.65
C ILE A 77 10.20 3.40 -12.72
N MET A 78 9.06 3.64 -12.08
CA MET A 78 8.58 5.00 -11.84
C MET A 78 9.27 5.58 -10.63
N VAL A 79 10.24 6.42 -10.86
CA VAL A 79 11.11 7.01 -9.84
C VAL A 79 10.49 8.31 -9.35
N VAL A 80 10.27 8.39 -8.02
CA VAL A 80 9.95 9.64 -7.33
C VAL A 80 11.25 10.34 -7.02
N ALA A 81 11.45 11.55 -7.51
CA ALA A 81 12.69 12.28 -7.37
C ALA A 81 12.41 13.77 -7.13
N ARG A 82 13.46 14.56 -6.89
CA ARG A 82 13.39 16.02 -6.84
C ARG A 82 14.02 16.64 -8.07
N SER A 83 13.40 17.65 -8.63
CA SER A 83 14.01 18.47 -9.66
C SER A 83 14.99 19.46 -9.03
N VAL A 84 16.23 19.48 -9.52
CA VAL A 84 17.26 20.42 -9.06
C VAL A 84 17.05 21.81 -9.64
N ASP A 85 16.41 21.88 -10.82
CA ASP A 85 16.16 23.14 -11.53
C ASP A 85 14.96 23.93 -10.95
N HIS A 86 14.24 23.33 -9.99
CA HIS A 86 13.12 23.99 -9.35
C HIS A 86 13.55 24.62 -8.03
N ASP A 87 12.95 25.78 -7.70
CA ASP A 87 13.32 26.60 -6.55
C ASP A 87 13.41 25.75 -5.25
N ARG A 88 14.57 25.82 -4.60
CA ARG A 88 14.89 25.03 -3.38
C ARG A 88 14.05 25.41 -2.16
N GLU A 89 13.38 26.57 -2.18
CA GLU A 89 12.56 27.04 -1.06
C GLU A 89 11.24 26.28 -0.94
N SER A 90 10.74 25.69 -2.03
CA SER A 90 9.50 24.90 -2.04
C SER A 90 9.77 23.39 -2.14
N ARG A 91 10.03 22.73 -1.02
CA ARG A 91 10.20 21.25 -0.99
C ARG A 91 9.03 20.50 -1.61
N HIS A 92 7.79 20.96 -1.38
CA HIS A 92 6.58 20.37 -1.97
C HIS A 92 6.53 20.53 -3.49
N GLY A 93 7.06 21.65 -4.01
CA GLY A 93 7.05 21.95 -5.42
C GLY A 93 8.09 21.22 -6.25
N SER A 94 9.16 20.68 -5.64
CA SER A 94 10.28 20.10 -6.37
C SER A 94 10.08 18.62 -6.77
N VAL A 95 9.10 17.91 -6.19
CA VAL A 95 8.88 16.48 -6.46
C VAL A 95 8.42 16.25 -7.89
N VAL A 96 9.10 15.32 -8.56
CA VAL A 96 8.79 14.85 -9.92
C VAL A 96 8.59 13.32 -9.90
N VAL A 97 7.92 12.81 -10.93
CA VAL A 97 7.85 11.37 -11.20
C VAL A 97 8.37 11.15 -12.63
N ILE A 98 9.33 10.27 -12.77
CA ILE A 98 9.99 9.99 -14.04
C ILE A 98 10.11 8.48 -14.27
N SER A 99 9.89 8.03 -15.52
CA SER A 99 10.04 6.63 -15.91
C SER A 99 11.48 6.35 -16.30
N VAL A 100 12.10 5.37 -15.64
CA VAL A 100 13.47 4.95 -15.92
C VAL A 100 13.46 3.49 -16.37
N PRO A 101 14.04 3.14 -17.53
CA PRO A 101 14.20 1.73 -17.92
C PRO A 101 15.08 0.98 -16.92
N THR A 102 14.63 -0.18 -16.45
CA THR A 102 15.38 -0.97 -15.47
C THR A 102 16.71 -1.48 -16.03
N ALA A 103 16.79 -1.69 -17.32
CA ALA A 103 18.04 -2.06 -18.01
C ALA A 103 19.15 -1.00 -17.90
N GLN A 104 18.85 0.22 -17.50
CA GLN A 104 19.79 1.34 -17.37
C GLN A 104 20.21 1.60 -15.91
N VAL A 105 19.79 0.77 -14.97
CA VAL A 105 20.07 0.95 -13.54
C VAL A 105 20.64 -0.32 -12.93
N GLU A 106 21.26 -0.19 -11.77
CA GLU A 106 21.78 -1.33 -11.01
C GLU A 106 20.75 -1.78 -9.98
N VAL A 107 20.12 -2.93 -10.23
CA VAL A 107 19.23 -3.59 -9.26
C VAL A 107 20.06 -4.48 -8.36
N GLN A 108 20.03 -4.20 -7.06
CA GLN A 108 20.79 -4.94 -6.05
C GLN A 108 20.17 -6.31 -5.74
N THR A 109 20.89 -7.14 -5.01
CA THR A 109 20.36 -8.42 -4.52
C THR A 109 19.08 -8.21 -3.71
N PRO A 110 18.00 -8.98 -3.97
CA PRO A 110 16.76 -8.87 -3.23
C PRO A 110 16.93 -9.06 -1.73
N TYR A 111 16.21 -8.27 -0.94
CA TYR A 111 16.22 -8.34 0.51
C TYR A 111 15.67 -9.68 1.02
N ARG A 112 16.25 -10.19 2.09
CA ARG A 112 15.66 -11.27 2.89
C ARG A 112 14.57 -10.68 3.79
N LYS A 113 13.32 -11.09 3.56
CA LYS A 113 12.15 -10.52 4.24
C LYS A 113 11.55 -11.51 5.24
N VAL A 114 10.83 -10.99 6.22
CA VAL A 114 10.07 -11.79 7.21
C VAL A 114 8.93 -12.57 6.54
N GLY A 115 8.26 -11.93 5.57
CA GLY A 115 7.15 -12.47 4.80
C GLY A 115 7.18 -12.01 3.36
N ALA A 116 6.12 -12.31 2.61
CA ALA A 116 5.97 -11.99 1.19
C ALA A 116 7.18 -12.46 0.35
N GLY A 117 7.64 -13.70 0.61
CA GLY A 117 8.83 -14.27 -0.03
C GLY A 117 8.87 -14.11 -1.54
N PRO A 118 7.80 -14.48 -2.28
CA PRO A 118 7.77 -14.40 -3.74
C PRO A 118 7.77 -12.97 -4.32
N LEU A 119 7.54 -11.94 -3.52
CA LEU A 119 7.61 -10.54 -3.96
C LEU A 119 9.05 -10.05 -3.83
N ASP A 120 9.87 -10.25 -4.83
CA ASP A 120 11.24 -9.72 -4.83
C ASP A 120 11.24 -8.20 -4.65
N THR A 121 12.08 -7.74 -3.75
CA THR A 121 12.20 -6.33 -3.37
C THR A 121 13.67 -6.03 -3.19
N ALA A 122 14.20 -5.05 -3.91
CA ALA A 122 15.62 -4.72 -3.89
C ALA A 122 15.86 -3.22 -3.72
N ALA A 123 17.11 -2.84 -3.45
CA ALA A 123 17.58 -1.50 -3.68
C ALA A 123 17.92 -1.32 -5.16
N VAL A 124 17.81 -0.09 -5.64
CA VAL A 124 18.13 0.27 -7.03
C VAL A 124 19.02 1.50 -7.00
N HIS A 125 20.20 1.38 -7.57
CA HIS A 125 21.11 2.51 -7.81
C HIS A 125 20.89 3.06 -9.21
N ILE A 126 20.70 4.36 -9.31
CA ILE A 126 20.32 5.08 -10.53
C ILE A 126 21.40 6.12 -10.81
N ASP A 127 22.05 6.03 -11.97
CA ASP A 127 22.91 7.06 -12.55
C ASP A 127 22.78 6.93 -14.07
N THR A 128 21.79 7.62 -14.63
CA THR A 128 21.42 7.44 -16.03
C THR A 128 20.81 8.69 -16.62
N TRP A 129 20.75 8.71 -17.97
CA TRP A 129 20.02 9.70 -18.74
C TRP A 129 18.74 9.08 -19.31
N VAL A 130 17.65 9.84 -19.28
CA VAL A 130 16.39 9.47 -19.91
C VAL A 130 15.86 10.62 -20.79
N PRO A 131 15.10 10.32 -21.86
CA PRO A 131 14.56 11.36 -22.74
C PRO A 131 13.51 12.22 -22.03
N ALA A 132 13.28 13.44 -22.53
CA ALA A 132 12.32 14.37 -21.94
C ALA A 132 10.90 13.78 -21.86
N GLU A 133 10.55 12.90 -22.77
CA GLU A 133 9.29 12.19 -22.87
C GLU A 133 9.06 11.19 -21.72
N ALA A 134 10.11 10.82 -20.98
CA ALA A 134 10.02 9.92 -19.82
C ALA A 134 9.45 10.61 -18.55
N LEU A 135 9.29 11.95 -18.57
CA LEU A 135 8.73 12.70 -17.45
C LEU A 135 7.23 12.43 -17.33
N VAL A 136 6.84 11.74 -16.24
CA VAL A 136 5.43 11.38 -15.95
C VAL A 136 4.69 12.54 -15.30
N ALA A 137 5.31 13.17 -14.29
CA ALA A 137 4.76 14.33 -13.61
C ALA A 137 5.88 15.32 -13.26
N ARG A 138 5.68 16.56 -13.67
CA ARG A 138 6.65 17.64 -13.45
C ARG A 138 6.62 18.16 -12.02
N ALA A 139 7.62 18.95 -11.65
CA ALA A 139 7.63 19.75 -10.44
C ALA A 139 6.32 20.55 -10.29
N GLY A 140 5.80 20.62 -9.07
CA GLY A 140 4.48 21.15 -8.75
C GLY A 140 3.31 20.17 -8.88
N THR A 141 3.50 19.05 -9.61
CA THR A 141 2.45 18.02 -9.79
C THR A 141 2.88 16.62 -9.37
N GLY A 142 4.18 16.37 -9.19
CA GLY A 142 4.73 15.04 -8.89
C GLY A 142 4.21 14.46 -7.58
N LEU A 143 4.16 15.25 -6.52
CA LEU A 143 3.62 14.80 -5.23
C LEU A 143 2.13 14.44 -5.33
N ALA A 144 1.33 15.19 -6.07
CA ALA A 144 -0.07 14.90 -6.30
C ALA A 144 -0.25 13.60 -7.11
N ALA A 145 0.59 13.40 -8.13
CA ALA A 145 0.56 12.19 -8.95
C ALA A 145 0.87 10.93 -8.15
N ILE A 146 1.96 10.93 -7.37
CA ILE A 146 2.31 9.78 -6.55
C ILE A 146 1.29 9.54 -5.42
N SER A 147 0.78 10.60 -4.77
CA SER A 147 -0.23 10.48 -3.73
C SER A 147 -1.53 9.86 -4.25
N TRP A 148 -1.94 10.23 -5.47
CA TRP A 148 -3.09 9.63 -6.13
C TRP A 148 -2.85 8.14 -6.47
N GLY A 149 -1.67 7.79 -6.98
CA GLY A 149 -1.28 6.41 -7.26
C GLY A 149 -1.24 5.54 -6.01
N LEU A 150 -0.68 6.06 -4.91
CA LEU A 150 -0.69 5.37 -3.62
C LEU A 150 -2.11 5.17 -3.06
N ALA A 151 -3.06 6.06 -3.35
CA ALA A 151 -4.44 5.85 -2.95
C ALA A 151 -5.09 4.67 -3.71
N GLN A 152 -4.77 4.49 -4.99
CA GLN A 152 -5.18 3.30 -5.76
C GLN A 152 -4.61 2.02 -5.14
N GLU A 153 -3.33 2.02 -4.82
CA GLU A 153 -2.66 0.89 -4.16
C GLU A 153 -3.32 0.56 -2.81
N ARG A 154 -3.61 1.58 -1.99
CA ARG A 154 -4.25 1.42 -0.68
C ARG A 154 -5.61 0.72 -0.79
N LEU A 155 -6.44 1.09 -1.75
CA LEU A 155 -7.72 0.43 -2.00
C LEU A 155 -7.54 -1.02 -2.48
N SER A 156 -6.60 -1.26 -3.39
CA SER A 156 -6.27 -2.60 -3.87
C SER A 156 -5.80 -3.51 -2.74
N VAL A 157 -4.88 -3.03 -1.89
CA VAL A 157 -4.37 -3.76 -0.73
C VAL A 157 -5.50 -4.05 0.27
N ALA A 158 -6.37 -3.08 0.55
CA ALA A 158 -7.50 -3.29 1.46
C ALA A 158 -8.48 -4.34 0.94
N GLY A 159 -8.76 -4.36 -0.37
CA GLY A 159 -9.59 -5.38 -1.01
C GLY A 159 -8.97 -6.78 -0.96
N GLN A 160 -7.65 -6.88 -1.19
CA GLN A 160 -6.93 -8.15 -1.06
C GLN A 160 -6.96 -8.69 0.37
N ILE A 161 -6.79 -7.81 1.37
CA ILE A 161 -6.87 -8.18 2.78
C ILE A 161 -8.28 -8.67 3.13
N GLU A 162 -9.32 -7.96 2.72
CA GLU A 162 -10.71 -8.39 2.95
C GLU A 162 -10.96 -9.80 2.42
N ALA A 163 -10.61 -10.05 1.16
CA ALA A 163 -10.80 -11.34 0.52
C ALA A 163 -10.02 -12.46 1.23
N ASN A 164 -8.78 -12.18 1.65
CA ASN A 164 -7.97 -13.13 2.41
C ASN A 164 -8.56 -13.40 3.80
N CYS A 165 -8.99 -12.38 4.53
CA CYS A 165 -9.62 -12.53 5.84
C CYS A 165 -10.88 -13.39 5.77
N ARG A 166 -11.75 -13.14 4.81
CA ARG A 166 -12.97 -13.92 4.58
C ARG A 166 -12.65 -15.39 4.31
N ARG A 167 -11.62 -15.67 3.49
CA ARG A 167 -11.16 -17.03 3.22
C ARG A 167 -10.61 -17.70 4.48
N ILE A 168 -9.78 -17.02 5.25
CA ILE A 168 -9.16 -17.55 6.48
C ILE A 168 -10.23 -17.87 7.51
N ILE A 169 -11.20 -16.97 7.74
CA ILE A 169 -12.34 -17.18 8.64
C ILE A 169 -13.16 -18.40 8.19
N GLY A 170 -13.46 -18.52 6.91
CA GLY A 170 -14.21 -19.67 6.37
C GLY A 170 -13.50 -21.00 6.59
N ILE A 171 -12.18 -21.06 6.38
CA ILE A 171 -11.36 -22.26 6.65
C ILE A 171 -11.35 -22.57 8.16
N THR A 172 -11.24 -21.53 9.00
CA THR A 172 -11.23 -21.69 10.47
C THR A 172 -12.58 -22.18 10.98
N LEU A 173 -13.69 -21.66 10.46
CA LEU A 173 -15.03 -22.14 10.75
C LEU A 173 -15.18 -23.63 10.39
N ALA A 174 -14.74 -24.03 9.19
CA ALA A 174 -14.78 -25.44 8.79
C ALA A 174 -14.00 -26.35 9.75
N ARG A 175 -12.81 -25.90 10.19
CA ARG A 175 -12.05 -26.64 11.22
C ARG A 175 -12.82 -26.71 12.53
N MET A 176 -13.41 -25.61 12.99
CA MET A 176 -14.19 -25.58 14.25
C MET A 176 -15.37 -26.54 14.21
N MET A 177 -16.03 -26.70 13.08
CA MET A 177 -17.14 -27.64 12.88
C MET A 177 -16.69 -29.11 12.88
N LYS A 178 -15.46 -29.40 12.45
CA LYS A 178 -14.92 -30.75 12.35
C LYS A 178 -14.16 -31.22 13.58
N ARG A 179 -13.39 -30.35 14.21
CA ARG A 179 -12.51 -30.69 15.34
C ARG A 179 -13.32 -30.79 16.63
N ARG A 180 -13.18 -31.89 17.35
CA ARG A 180 -13.82 -32.13 18.65
C ARG A 180 -12.79 -32.12 19.77
N GLN A 181 -13.13 -31.47 20.88
CA GLN A 181 -12.39 -31.48 22.17
C GLN A 181 -13.38 -31.38 23.31
N PHE A 182 -13.08 -31.98 24.44
CA PHE A 182 -13.97 -31.98 25.61
C PHE A 182 -15.40 -32.43 25.27
N GLY A 183 -15.55 -33.46 24.45
CA GLY A 183 -16.81 -34.06 24.06
C GLY A 183 -17.66 -33.33 23.02
N GLN A 184 -17.27 -32.15 22.56
CA GLN A 184 -18.02 -31.31 21.61
C GLN A 184 -17.13 -30.76 20.53
N THR A 185 -17.71 -30.19 19.46
CA THR A 185 -16.95 -29.49 18.41
C THR A 185 -16.36 -28.20 18.94
N LEU A 186 -15.28 -27.68 18.32
CA LEU A 186 -14.75 -26.38 18.71
C LEU A 186 -15.79 -25.26 18.51
N TYR A 187 -16.71 -25.40 17.56
CA TYR A 187 -17.78 -24.43 17.31
C TYR A 187 -18.82 -24.38 18.46
N GLU A 188 -19.08 -25.49 19.11
CA GLU A 188 -20.01 -25.56 20.27
C GLU A 188 -19.45 -24.83 21.51
N HIS A 189 -18.10 -24.60 21.57
CA HIS A 189 -17.51 -23.76 22.60
C HIS A 189 -17.82 -22.28 22.34
N GLN A 190 -18.71 -21.70 23.16
CA GLN A 190 -19.22 -20.34 22.97
C GLN A 190 -18.11 -19.29 22.83
N ALA A 191 -17.07 -19.35 23.67
CA ALA A 191 -15.97 -18.38 23.64
C ALA A 191 -15.26 -18.32 22.28
N LEU A 192 -15.00 -19.48 21.65
CA LEU A 192 -14.35 -19.55 20.34
C LEU A 192 -15.28 -19.04 19.24
N ARG A 193 -16.56 -19.45 19.29
CA ARG A 193 -17.56 -19.03 18.31
C ARG A 193 -17.77 -17.52 18.31
N MET A 194 -17.83 -16.90 19.49
CA MET A 194 -18.04 -15.45 19.61
C MET A 194 -16.84 -14.65 19.09
N ARG A 195 -15.61 -15.11 19.35
CA ARG A 195 -14.38 -14.48 18.81
C ARG A 195 -14.38 -14.53 17.29
N LEU A 196 -14.68 -15.68 16.69
CA LEU A 196 -14.73 -15.79 15.22
C LEU A 196 -15.87 -14.96 14.62
N ALA A 197 -17.01 -14.86 15.29
CA ALA A 197 -18.15 -14.05 14.86
C ALA A 197 -17.84 -12.55 14.86
N ASP A 198 -17.12 -12.04 15.88
CA ASP A 198 -16.66 -10.65 15.92
C ASP A 198 -15.76 -10.32 14.72
N LEU A 199 -14.74 -11.16 14.47
CA LEU A 199 -13.86 -10.98 13.32
C LEU A 199 -14.63 -11.00 11.99
N HIS A 200 -15.57 -11.92 11.84
CA HIS A 200 -16.41 -12.02 10.65
C HIS A 200 -17.23 -10.75 10.41
N ALA A 201 -17.90 -10.25 11.45
CA ALA A 201 -18.70 -9.02 11.36
C ALA A 201 -17.83 -7.81 10.94
N ARG A 202 -16.64 -7.67 11.52
CA ARG A 202 -15.72 -6.58 11.19
C ARG A 202 -15.18 -6.68 9.76
N VAL A 203 -14.94 -7.89 9.24
CA VAL A 203 -14.57 -8.11 7.84
C VAL A 203 -15.72 -7.78 6.89
N ASP A 204 -16.98 -8.10 7.26
CA ASP A 204 -18.14 -7.70 6.47
C ASP A 204 -18.31 -6.17 6.43
N LEU A 205 -18.11 -5.47 7.55
CA LEU A 205 -18.12 -4.00 7.58
C LEU A 205 -17.02 -3.40 6.69
N LEU A 206 -15.81 -3.99 6.69
CA LEU A 206 -14.74 -3.59 5.77
C LEU A 206 -15.16 -3.77 4.30
N ARG A 207 -15.80 -4.87 3.96
CA ARG A 207 -16.33 -5.14 2.61
C ARG A 207 -17.36 -4.10 2.18
N TYR A 208 -18.31 -3.75 3.06
CA TYR A 208 -19.29 -2.72 2.76
C TYR A 208 -18.64 -1.33 2.62
N GLY A 209 -17.63 -1.02 3.43
CA GLY A 209 -16.84 0.21 3.28
C GLY A 209 -16.13 0.29 1.92
N LEU A 210 -15.49 -0.80 1.48
CA LEU A 210 -14.85 -0.89 0.17
C LEU A 210 -15.85 -0.73 -0.97
N ALA A 211 -17.01 -1.41 -0.90
CA ALA A 211 -18.06 -1.28 -1.90
C ALA A 211 -18.62 0.15 -1.97
N GLY A 212 -18.81 0.80 -0.82
CA GLY A 212 -19.25 2.19 -0.74
C GLY A 212 -18.25 3.16 -1.38
N LEU A 213 -16.94 2.98 -1.14
CA LEU A 213 -15.90 3.81 -1.79
C LEU A 213 -15.86 3.58 -3.30
N ALA A 214 -15.95 2.34 -3.75
CA ALA A 214 -15.97 2.02 -5.18
C ALA A 214 -17.17 2.65 -5.88
N ALA A 215 -18.35 2.66 -5.24
CA ALA A 215 -19.57 3.25 -5.79
C ALA A 215 -19.52 4.78 -5.93
N GLN A 216 -18.64 5.48 -5.20
CA GLN A 216 -18.51 6.94 -5.31
C GLN A 216 -17.94 7.41 -6.66
N GLY A 217 -17.26 6.54 -7.41
CA GLY A 217 -16.67 6.85 -8.71
C GLY A 217 -15.55 7.91 -8.68
N ARG A 218 -15.13 8.36 -7.50
CA ARG A 218 -14.05 9.34 -7.29
C ARG A 218 -13.07 8.85 -6.23
N MET A 219 -11.80 9.20 -6.41
CA MET A 219 -10.75 8.88 -5.42
C MET A 219 -10.78 9.88 -4.27
N ASP A 220 -11.01 9.37 -3.07
CA ASP A 220 -10.81 10.10 -1.82
C ASP A 220 -9.56 9.56 -1.13
N LEU A 221 -8.51 10.40 -1.07
CA LEU A 221 -7.19 10.01 -0.54
C LEU A 221 -7.25 9.65 0.95
N ARG A 222 -8.12 10.34 1.73
CA ARG A 222 -8.30 10.09 3.16
C ARG A 222 -9.09 8.82 3.42
N ALA A 223 -10.17 8.63 2.68
CA ALA A 223 -10.95 7.39 2.77
C ALA A 223 -10.12 6.17 2.36
N ALA A 224 -9.27 6.30 1.33
CA ALA A 224 -8.33 5.24 0.93
C ALA A 224 -7.28 4.96 2.03
N ALA A 225 -6.80 5.98 2.74
CA ALA A 225 -5.91 5.81 3.89
C ALA A 225 -6.63 5.12 5.06
N ALA A 226 -7.81 5.61 5.44
CA ALA A 226 -8.60 5.07 6.54
C ALA A 226 -8.94 3.58 6.32
N ILE A 227 -9.42 3.22 5.14
CA ILE A 227 -9.79 1.83 4.87
C ILE A 227 -8.58 0.90 4.80
N LYS A 228 -7.43 1.36 4.26
CA LYS A 228 -6.19 0.56 4.21
C LYS A 228 -5.64 0.29 5.60
N VAL A 229 -5.53 1.29 6.46
CA VAL A 229 -4.97 1.10 7.80
C VAL A 229 -5.90 0.22 8.67
N THR A 230 -7.21 0.39 8.55
CA THR A 230 -8.21 -0.45 9.21
C THR A 230 -8.11 -1.90 8.72
N ALA A 231 -8.06 -2.11 7.40
CA ALA A 231 -7.91 -3.43 6.80
C ALA A 231 -6.60 -4.11 7.24
N ALA A 232 -5.48 -3.41 7.21
CA ALA A 232 -4.17 -3.97 7.55
C ALA A 232 -4.09 -4.44 9.02
N ARG A 233 -4.66 -3.68 9.95
CA ARG A 233 -4.74 -4.04 11.37
C ARG A 233 -5.66 -5.23 11.58
N LEU A 234 -6.87 -5.19 10.99
CA LEU A 234 -7.82 -6.28 11.06
C LEU A 234 -7.25 -7.57 10.43
N GLY A 235 -6.54 -7.46 9.31
CA GLY A 235 -5.92 -8.61 8.66
C GLY A 235 -4.90 -9.34 9.53
N VAL A 236 -4.05 -8.60 10.24
CA VAL A 236 -3.10 -9.19 11.20
C VAL A 236 -3.84 -9.89 12.33
N GLU A 237 -4.87 -9.26 12.90
CA GLU A 237 -5.67 -9.82 13.98
C GLU A 237 -6.42 -11.10 13.54
N VAL A 238 -7.04 -11.09 12.36
CA VAL A 238 -7.74 -12.26 11.81
C VAL A 238 -6.81 -13.46 11.64
N VAL A 239 -5.63 -13.25 11.08
CA VAL A 239 -4.69 -14.37 10.88
C VAL A 239 -4.18 -14.89 12.22
N ASP A 240 -3.85 -14.00 13.16
CA ASP A 240 -3.37 -14.35 14.50
C ASP A 240 -4.40 -15.17 15.28
N GLU A 241 -5.63 -14.69 15.36
CA GLU A 241 -6.73 -15.37 16.05
C GLU A 241 -7.10 -16.71 15.39
N CYS A 242 -7.15 -16.76 14.07
CA CYS A 242 -7.43 -18.01 13.35
C CYS A 242 -6.32 -19.03 13.55
N MET A 243 -5.06 -18.60 13.53
CA MET A 243 -3.90 -19.46 13.81
C MET A 243 -3.99 -20.01 15.25
N HIS A 244 -4.39 -19.18 16.22
CA HIS A 244 -4.61 -19.58 17.61
C HIS A 244 -5.73 -20.63 17.72
N ILE A 245 -6.87 -20.45 17.04
CA ILE A 245 -7.98 -21.42 17.02
C ILE A 245 -7.55 -22.77 16.42
N PHE A 246 -6.60 -22.78 15.48
CA PHE A 246 -6.04 -24.01 14.94
C PHE A 246 -5.19 -24.77 15.96
N GLY A 247 -4.70 -24.11 17.02
CA GLY A 247 -3.84 -24.70 18.04
C GLY A 247 -2.48 -25.13 17.48
N GLY A 248 -1.94 -26.26 17.92
CA GLY A 248 -0.67 -26.78 17.47
C GLY A 248 -0.54 -26.89 15.94
N ALA A 249 -1.61 -27.32 15.26
CA ALA A 249 -1.63 -27.39 13.80
C ALA A 249 -1.44 -26.02 13.13
N GLY A 250 -1.95 -24.93 13.74
CA GLY A 250 -1.72 -23.58 13.23
C GLY A 250 -0.28 -23.11 13.36
N TYR A 251 0.44 -23.63 14.33
CA TYR A 251 1.83 -23.26 14.61
C TYR A 251 2.85 -24.03 13.74
N LEU A 252 2.49 -25.21 13.25
CA LEU A 252 3.37 -26.06 12.44
C LEU A 252 3.31 -25.64 10.96
N VAL A 253 4.47 -25.31 10.39
CA VAL A 253 4.57 -24.85 8.99
C VAL A 253 4.23 -25.92 7.96
N ASP A 254 4.40 -27.20 8.32
CA ASP A 254 4.12 -28.34 7.45
C ASP A 254 2.63 -28.75 7.47
N GLU A 255 1.86 -28.32 8.45
CA GLU A 255 0.44 -28.66 8.58
C GLU A 255 -0.49 -27.59 8.00
N THR A 256 -0.13 -26.31 8.15
CA THR A 256 -0.96 -25.20 7.66
C THR A 256 -0.13 -24.05 7.12
N PRO A 257 -0.65 -23.26 6.16
CA PRO A 257 0.00 -22.04 5.69
C PRO A 257 -0.18 -20.84 6.64
N LEU A 258 -0.87 -20.98 7.78
CA LEU A 258 -1.25 -19.85 8.64
C LEU A 258 -0.05 -19.08 9.16
N GLY A 259 1.03 -19.76 9.57
CA GLY A 259 2.25 -19.11 10.02
C GLY A 259 2.95 -18.31 8.91
N ARG A 260 2.86 -18.74 7.65
CA ARG A 260 3.31 -17.94 6.50
C ARG A 260 2.41 -16.73 6.30
N TRP A 261 1.10 -16.91 6.25
CA TRP A 261 0.14 -15.81 6.06
C TRP A 261 0.22 -14.76 7.17
N TRP A 262 0.50 -15.19 8.39
CA TRP A 262 0.72 -14.29 9.52
C TRP A 262 1.94 -13.37 9.30
N ARG A 263 3.05 -13.91 8.81
CA ARG A 263 4.23 -13.11 8.43
C ARG A 263 3.95 -12.21 7.24
N ASP A 264 3.28 -12.72 6.20
CA ASP A 264 2.96 -11.99 4.97
C ASP A 264 2.06 -10.77 5.27
N MET A 265 1.08 -10.95 6.15
CA MET A 265 0.12 -9.89 6.51
C MET A 265 0.78 -8.68 7.19
N LYS A 266 1.93 -8.86 7.82
CA LYS A 266 2.68 -7.74 8.45
C LYS A 266 3.11 -6.69 7.43
N LEU A 267 3.38 -7.07 6.19
CA LEU A 267 3.75 -6.13 5.12
C LEU A 267 2.65 -5.09 4.88
N ALA A 268 1.38 -5.46 5.02
CA ALA A 268 0.25 -4.56 4.81
C ALA A 268 0.24 -3.35 5.76
N ARG A 269 0.88 -3.45 6.94
CA ARG A 269 0.99 -2.34 7.90
C ARG A 269 2.13 -1.37 7.59
N VAL A 270 2.99 -1.70 6.63
CA VAL A 270 4.17 -0.91 6.24
C VAL A 270 4.06 -0.42 4.80
N GLY A 271 3.76 -1.32 3.85
CA GLY A 271 3.64 -0.99 2.44
C GLY A 271 2.49 -0.03 2.14
N GLY A 272 2.67 0.88 1.17
CA GLY A 272 1.67 1.90 0.82
C GLY A 272 1.45 2.99 1.89
N GLY A 273 2.36 3.10 2.86
CA GLY A 273 2.35 3.96 4.03
C GLY A 273 2.11 3.20 5.34
N THR A 274 2.91 3.52 6.36
CA THR A 274 2.75 2.94 7.71
C THR A 274 1.42 3.34 8.33
N ASP A 275 1.00 2.62 9.37
CA ASP A 275 -0.24 2.92 10.11
C ASP A 275 -0.25 4.39 10.56
N GLU A 276 0.87 4.88 11.08
CA GLU A 276 1.03 6.23 11.64
C GLU A 276 0.82 7.30 10.56
N VAL A 277 1.50 7.17 9.41
CA VAL A 277 1.35 8.09 8.28
C VAL A 277 -0.10 8.12 7.76
N LEU A 278 -0.77 6.98 7.75
CA LEU A 278 -2.14 6.92 7.29
C LEU A 278 -3.11 7.52 8.30
N TRP A 279 -2.86 7.36 9.62
CA TRP A 279 -3.65 8.01 10.64
C TRP A 279 -3.48 9.54 10.63
N GLU A 280 -2.28 10.06 10.34
CA GLU A 280 -2.07 11.50 10.13
C GLU A 280 -2.92 12.03 8.95
N LEU A 281 -2.98 11.29 7.83
CA LEU A 281 -3.83 11.66 6.70
C LEU A 281 -5.32 11.69 7.07
N VAL A 282 -5.76 10.78 7.92
CA VAL A 282 -7.15 10.74 8.43
C VAL A 282 -7.39 11.93 9.36
N ALA A 283 -6.51 12.14 10.34
CA ALA A 283 -6.61 13.18 11.34
C ALA A 283 -6.66 14.59 10.71
N ALA A 284 -5.86 14.85 9.68
CA ALA A 284 -5.87 16.10 8.92
C ALA A 284 -7.24 16.44 8.29
N GLY A 285 -8.13 15.45 8.19
CA GLY A 285 -9.48 15.63 7.68
C GLY A 285 -10.55 15.83 8.73
N MET A 286 -10.24 15.63 9.99
CA MET A 286 -11.20 15.79 11.09
C MET A 286 -11.60 17.27 11.24
N ARG A 287 -12.85 17.50 11.56
CA ARG A 287 -13.40 18.82 11.80
C ARG A 287 -13.97 18.89 13.20
N PRO A 288 -13.59 19.89 14.03
CA PRO A 288 -14.20 20.07 15.34
C PRO A 288 -15.63 20.65 15.16
N ASP A 289 -16.54 20.22 16.02
CA ASP A 289 -17.87 20.79 16.17
C ASP A 289 -17.88 21.71 17.40
N TYR A 290 -17.51 22.97 17.19
CA TYR A 290 -17.46 23.97 18.28
C TYR A 290 -18.86 24.35 18.79
N GLU A 291 -19.86 24.40 17.90
CA GLU A 291 -21.24 24.72 18.31
C GLU A 291 -21.83 23.64 19.20
N GLY A 292 -21.66 22.37 18.81
CA GLY A 292 -22.09 21.23 19.61
C GLY A 292 -21.35 21.16 20.95
N TYR A 293 -20.03 21.43 20.95
CA TYR A 293 -19.23 21.49 22.17
C TYR A 293 -19.75 22.55 23.14
N ASP A 294 -19.93 23.76 22.67
CA ASP A 294 -20.42 24.90 23.51
C ASP A 294 -21.84 24.63 24.04
N ALA A 295 -22.72 24.02 23.24
CA ALA A 295 -24.05 23.63 23.66
C ALA A 295 -24.03 22.61 24.81
N VAL A 296 -23.16 21.58 24.74
CA VAL A 296 -23.00 20.57 25.78
C VAL A 296 -22.39 21.17 27.06
N MET A 297 -21.36 22.02 26.92
CA MET A 297 -20.65 22.59 28.07
C MET A 297 -21.46 23.68 28.79
N SER A 298 -22.42 24.32 28.10
CA SER A 298 -23.32 25.35 28.67
C SER A 298 -24.61 24.76 29.24
N ALA A 299 -24.90 23.45 29.00
CA ALA A 299 -26.11 22.84 29.51
C ALA A 299 -26.02 22.70 31.04
N PRO A 300 -27.07 23.09 31.80
CA PRO A 300 -27.08 22.88 33.26
C PRO A 300 -27.01 21.36 33.56
N PHE A 301 -26.12 20.99 34.46
CA PHE A 301 -26.06 19.59 34.98
C PHE A 301 -27.43 19.25 35.58
N ILE A 302 -28.15 18.36 34.90
CA ILE A 302 -29.35 17.75 35.53
C ILE A 302 -28.78 16.64 36.43
N ALA A 303 -28.74 16.92 37.75
CA ALA A 303 -28.35 16.00 38.81
C ALA A 303 -29.38 14.88 39.01
#